data_874aaee6024c95a9e3f1252a0aadbd98
#
_entry.id   874aaee6024c95a9e3f1252a0aadbd98
#
_cell.length_a   1.000
_cell.length_b   1.000
_cell.length_c   1.000
_cell.angle_alpha   90.00
_cell.angle_beta   90.00
_cell.angle_gamma   90.00
#
_symmetry.space_group_name_H-M   'P 1'
#
loop_
_entity.id
_entity.type
_entity.pdbx_description
1 polymer ?
#
loop_
_entity_poly.entity_id
_entity_poly.type
_entity_poly.pdbx_seq_one_letter_code
_entity_poly.pdbx_strand_id
1 'polypeptide(L)'
;MPMKPIGKLIAVILITTFAFSACKKPLEYPLIPSIDFKNIVGVKDANGKDQYLQVTIGFTDGDGDIGYFSPESGLNDPMFDYPADATNPYYTNFKVKTYHLINNVWTVDTVDLSARIPYLTPLGSNKALKGEIQRELPIDVGLVNDTFYYEIFIYDRSLHQSNTVKTSNIVINS
;
A
#
# COMPACT_ATOMS: atom_id res chain seq x y z
N MET A 1 -6.09 16.44 -56.08
CA MET A 1 -7.07 17.55 -56.03
C MET A 1 -6.74 18.44 -54.83
N PRO A 2 -6.48 19.74 -55.00
CA PRO A 2 -6.21 20.62 -53.87
C PRO A 2 -7.50 20.82 -53.07
N MET A 3 -7.44 20.57 -51.74
CA MET A 3 -8.57 20.83 -50.85
C MET A 3 -8.95 22.31 -50.88
N LYS A 4 -10.25 22.58 -51.01
CA LYS A 4 -10.79 23.96 -50.96
C LYS A 4 -10.44 24.59 -49.60
N PRO A 5 -10.25 25.93 -49.51
CA PRO A 5 -9.79 26.62 -48.29
C PRO A 5 -10.67 26.32 -47.06
N ILE A 6 -11.96 26.13 -47.25
CA ILE A 6 -12.92 25.76 -46.18
C ILE A 6 -12.59 24.40 -45.59
N GLY A 7 -12.19 23.40 -46.39
CA GLY A 7 -11.79 22.07 -45.88
C GLY A 7 -10.52 22.10 -45.03
N LYS A 8 -9.56 23.00 -45.35
CA LYS A 8 -8.36 23.22 -44.56
C LYS A 8 -8.69 23.88 -43.21
N LEU A 9 -9.63 24.82 -43.16
CA LEU A 9 -10.07 25.49 -41.95
C LEU A 9 -10.77 24.53 -41.01
N ILE A 10 -11.66 23.68 -41.52
CA ILE A 10 -12.35 22.65 -40.75
C ILE A 10 -11.37 21.64 -40.17
N ALA A 11 -10.36 21.20 -40.94
CA ALA A 11 -9.34 20.28 -40.46
C ALA A 11 -8.49 20.87 -39.34
N VAL A 12 -8.13 22.15 -39.40
CA VAL A 12 -7.38 22.85 -38.35
C VAL A 12 -8.22 22.96 -37.06
N ILE A 13 -9.51 23.29 -37.16
CA ILE A 13 -10.40 23.40 -36.02
C ILE A 13 -10.59 22.02 -35.34
N LEU A 14 -10.70 20.94 -36.14
CA LEU A 14 -10.82 19.57 -35.59
C LEU A 14 -9.56 19.13 -34.85
N ILE A 15 -8.38 19.48 -35.37
CA ILE A 15 -7.09 19.13 -34.72
C ILE A 15 -6.92 19.92 -33.41
N THR A 16 -7.31 21.20 -33.36
CA THR A 16 -7.19 22.02 -32.17
C THR A 16 -8.16 21.57 -31.07
N THR A 17 -9.38 21.14 -31.37
CA THR A 17 -10.33 20.60 -30.38
C THR A 17 -9.86 19.29 -29.78
N PHE A 18 -9.15 18.43 -30.53
CA PHE A 18 -8.61 17.17 -30.04
C PHE A 18 -7.42 17.38 -29.08
N ALA A 19 -6.64 18.45 -29.27
CA ALA A 19 -5.48 18.74 -28.40
C ALA A 19 -5.86 19.20 -26.97
N PHE A 20 -7.04 19.79 -26.79
CA PHE A 20 -7.52 20.22 -25.44
C PHE A 20 -8.12 19.10 -24.59
N SER A 21 -8.45 17.94 -25.17
CA SER A 21 -9.05 16.83 -24.43
C SER A 21 -8.04 15.94 -23.69
N ALA A 22 -6.74 16.17 -23.84
CA ALA A 22 -5.69 15.30 -23.32
C ALA A 22 -5.15 15.70 -21.93
N CYS A 23 -5.56 16.86 -21.40
CA CYS A 23 -5.07 17.31 -20.10
C CYS A 23 -5.91 16.65 -18.99
N LYS A 24 -5.54 15.44 -18.56
CA LYS A 24 -6.09 14.86 -17.33
C LYS A 24 -5.58 15.69 -16.15
N LYS A 25 -6.51 16.18 -15.31
CA LYS A 25 -6.15 16.85 -14.06
C LYS A 25 -5.26 15.89 -13.26
N PRO A 26 -4.10 16.34 -12.74
CA PRO A 26 -3.27 15.51 -11.86
C PRO A 26 -4.10 14.96 -10.68
N LEU A 27 -3.78 13.75 -10.24
CA LEU A 27 -4.34 13.21 -9.01
C LEU A 27 -3.87 14.07 -7.85
N GLU A 28 -4.79 14.50 -7.02
CA GLU A 28 -4.54 15.27 -5.81
C GLU A 28 -5.06 14.46 -4.62
N TYR A 29 -4.18 14.08 -3.72
CA TYR A 29 -4.51 13.42 -2.45
C TYR A 29 -3.95 14.24 -1.28
N PRO A 30 -4.47 14.07 -0.05
CA PRO A 30 -3.84 14.62 1.14
C PRO A 30 -2.40 14.15 1.30
N LEU A 31 -1.55 14.99 1.92
CA LEU A 31 -0.15 14.64 2.22
C LEU A 31 -0.04 13.50 3.23
N ILE A 32 -1.01 13.44 4.16
CA ILE A 32 -1.10 12.33 5.11
C ILE A 32 -1.64 11.11 4.37
N PRO A 33 -0.94 9.96 4.41
CA PRO A 33 -1.40 8.76 3.73
C PRO A 33 -2.76 8.29 4.27
N SER A 34 -3.57 7.75 3.38
CA SER A 34 -4.85 7.14 3.74
C SER A 34 -4.91 5.72 3.21
N ILE A 35 -5.38 4.79 4.04
CA ILE A 35 -5.50 3.38 3.67
C ILE A 35 -6.93 2.87 3.81
N ASP A 36 -7.26 1.84 3.03
CA ASP A 36 -8.51 1.09 3.13
C ASP A 36 -8.23 -0.42 3.07
N PHE A 37 -8.98 -1.18 3.86
CA PHE A 37 -8.89 -2.64 3.84
C PHE A 37 -9.55 -3.20 2.58
N LYS A 38 -8.85 -4.09 1.87
CA LYS A 38 -9.37 -4.75 0.67
C LYS A 38 -9.73 -6.20 0.95
N ASN A 39 -8.75 -6.99 1.42
CA ASN A 39 -8.93 -8.43 1.58
C ASN A 39 -7.90 -9.02 2.57
N ILE A 40 -8.26 -10.18 3.15
CA ILE A 40 -7.34 -11.08 3.84
C ILE A 40 -7.74 -12.52 3.55
N VAL A 41 -6.80 -13.35 3.13
CA VAL A 41 -7.03 -14.76 2.77
C VAL A 41 -5.90 -15.65 3.29
N GLY A 42 -6.23 -16.88 3.66
CA GLY A 42 -5.25 -17.93 3.91
C GLY A 42 -4.73 -18.49 2.59
N VAL A 43 -3.41 -18.50 2.40
CA VAL A 43 -2.75 -19.15 1.28
C VAL A 43 -2.36 -20.56 1.69
N LYS A 44 -2.89 -21.55 0.97
CA LYS A 44 -2.83 -22.96 1.37
C LYS A 44 -1.69 -23.70 0.70
N ASP A 45 -1.16 -24.69 1.41
CA ASP A 45 -0.25 -25.70 0.87
C ASP A 45 -1.00 -26.78 0.04
N ALA A 46 -0.25 -27.75 -0.48
CA ALA A 46 -0.80 -28.87 -1.23
C ALA A 46 -1.76 -29.77 -0.42
N ASN A 47 -1.73 -29.70 0.90
CA ASN A 47 -2.57 -30.45 1.83
C ASN A 47 -3.80 -29.66 2.27
N GLY A 48 -3.97 -28.43 1.79
CA GLY A 48 -5.08 -27.55 2.14
C GLY A 48 -4.90 -26.79 3.46
N LYS A 49 -3.70 -26.80 4.04
CA LYS A 49 -3.36 -26.07 5.26
C LYS A 49 -2.87 -24.67 4.93
N ASP A 50 -3.23 -23.68 5.74
CA ASP A 50 -2.76 -22.31 5.57
C ASP A 50 -1.27 -22.22 5.90
N GLN A 51 -0.47 -21.75 4.94
CA GLN A 51 0.96 -21.52 5.10
C GLN A 51 1.25 -20.11 5.62
N TYR A 52 0.49 -19.14 5.14
CA TYR A 52 0.53 -17.74 5.55
C TYR A 52 -0.80 -17.08 5.22
N LEU A 53 -1.04 -15.93 5.82
CA LEU A 53 -2.16 -15.07 5.44
C LEU A 53 -1.64 -13.99 4.48
N GLN A 54 -2.40 -13.74 3.41
CA GLN A 54 -2.14 -12.60 2.54
C GLN A 54 -3.16 -11.50 2.82
N VAL A 55 -2.68 -10.36 3.31
CA VAL A 55 -3.50 -9.17 3.51
C VAL A 55 -3.25 -8.17 2.38
N THR A 56 -4.31 -7.53 1.92
CA THR A 56 -4.26 -6.46 0.92
C THR A 56 -4.92 -5.21 1.46
N ILE A 57 -4.23 -4.09 1.39
CA ILE A 57 -4.76 -2.76 1.67
C ILE A 57 -4.62 -1.87 0.44
N GLY A 58 -5.60 -1.01 0.20
CA GLY A 58 -5.45 0.11 -0.73
C GLY A 58 -4.80 1.30 -0.01
N PHE A 59 -4.11 2.16 -0.75
CA PHE A 59 -3.56 3.39 -0.20
C PHE A 59 -3.63 4.55 -1.18
N THR A 60 -3.65 5.77 -0.65
CA THR A 60 -3.44 7.04 -1.37
C THR A 60 -2.49 7.92 -0.57
N ASP A 61 -1.67 8.70 -1.28
CA ASP A 61 -0.68 9.59 -0.69
C ASP A 61 -0.39 10.75 -1.64
N GLY A 62 -0.33 11.99 -1.12
CA GLY A 62 -0.30 13.20 -1.94
C GLY A 62 1.08 13.60 -2.45
N ASP A 63 2.13 13.41 -1.67
CA ASP A 63 3.52 13.74 -2.01
C ASP A 63 4.35 12.51 -2.39
N GLY A 64 3.76 11.31 -2.26
CA GLY A 64 4.32 10.06 -2.76
C GLY A 64 5.56 9.64 -2.02
N ASP A 65 5.60 9.85 -0.73
CA ASP A 65 6.75 9.49 0.09
C ASP A 65 6.56 8.19 0.87
N ILE A 66 5.70 7.28 0.37
CA ILE A 66 5.51 5.94 0.90
C ILE A 66 6.73 5.05 0.62
N GLY A 67 7.11 4.30 1.65
CA GLY A 67 8.14 3.29 1.58
C GLY A 67 9.56 3.82 1.79
N TYR A 68 10.46 2.91 2.15
CA TYR A 68 11.84 3.22 2.47
C TYR A 68 12.78 2.71 1.40
N PHE A 69 13.87 3.45 1.17
CA PHE A 69 14.98 2.92 0.39
C PHE A 69 15.58 1.69 1.06
N SER A 70 15.98 0.75 0.27
CA SER A 70 16.83 -0.36 0.69
C SER A 70 18.25 -0.08 0.21
N PRO A 71 19.28 -0.41 1.00
CA PRO A 71 20.68 -0.31 0.57
C PRO A 71 20.95 -1.08 -0.74
N GLU A 72 20.18 -2.12 -0.99
CA GLU A 72 20.27 -2.97 -2.19
C GLU A 72 19.66 -2.31 -3.44
N SER A 73 18.86 -1.26 -3.29
CA SER A 73 18.22 -0.56 -4.41
C SER A 73 19.20 0.30 -5.22
N GLY A 74 20.40 0.57 -4.69
CA GLY A 74 21.37 1.49 -5.30
C GLY A 74 20.94 2.96 -5.28
N LEU A 75 19.83 3.26 -4.67
CA LEU A 75 19.29 4.61 -4.49
C LEU A 75 19.77 5.10 -3.12
N ASN A 76 20.81 5.91 -3.12
CA ASN A 76 21.30 6.57 -1.91
C ASN A 76 20.60 7.93 -1.80
N ASP A 77 19.58 8.04 -0.98
CA ASP A 77 19.10 9.31 -0.49
C ASP A 77 19.36 9.37 1.03
N PRO A 78 20.46 9.97 1.44
CA PRO A 78 20.85 10.05 2.86
C PRO A 78 19.84 10.87 3.70
N MET A 79 18.97 11.63 3.07
CA MET A 79 17.92 12.39 3.75
C MET A 79 16.71 11.52 4.11
N PHE A 80 16.55 10.38 3.42
CA PHE A 80 15.46 9.45 3.61
C PHE A 80 15.95 8.04 3.92
N ASP A 81 17.19 7.94 4.38
CA ASP A 81 17.72 6.68 4.87
C ASP A 81 16.83 6.22 6.01
N TYR A 82 16.28 5.06 5.81
CA TYR A 82 15.39 4.49 6.77
C TYR A 82 16.12 4.24 8.09
N PRO A 83 15.46 4.25 9.25
CA PRO A 83 16.10 3.92 10.49
C PRO A 83 16.79 2.56 10.36
N ALA A 84 18.15 2.56 10.39
CA ALA A 84 18.93 1.32 10.32
C ALA A 84 18.82 0.51 11.62
N ASP A 85 18.39 1.16 12.69
CA ASP A 85 18.26 0.59 14.02
C ASP A 85 16.86 0.03 14.25
N ALA A 86 16.77 -1.28 14.45
CA ALA A 86 15.52 -1.99 14.73
C ALA A 86 14.84 -1.56 16.05
N THR A 87 15.53 -0.86 16.95
CA THR A 87 14.94 -0.30 18.15
C THR A 87 14.16 1.00 17.89
N ASN A 88 14.36 1.61 16.73
CA ASN A 88 13.61 2.78 16.33
C ASN A 88 12.15 2.39 16.03
N PRO A 89 11.14 3.06 16.61
CA PRO A 89 9.73 2.73 16.39
C PRO A 89 9.29 2.87 14.94
N TYR A 90 10.02 3.62 14.13
CA TYR A 90 9.77 3.80 12.69
C TYR A 90 10.58 2.86 11.81
N TYR A 91 11.34 1.91 12.39
CA TYR A 91 12.09 0.91 11.65
C TYR A 91 11.22 0.14 10.65
N THR A 92 10.00 -0.20 11.04
CA THR A 92 8.95 -0.73 10.19
C THR A 92 7.91 0.36 9.94
N ASN A 93 7.46 0.51 8.70
CA ASN A 93 6.46 1.50 8.32
C ASN A 93 5.10 0.91 7.88
N PHE A 94 4.99 -0.41 7.83
CA PHE A 94 3.74 -1.16 7.77
C PHE A 94 3.52 -1.78 9.14
N LYS A 95 2.63 -1.20 9.92
CA LYS A 95 2.36 -1.61 11.29
C LYS A 95 1.18 -2.56 11.36
N VAL A 96 1.37 -3.66 12.08
CA VAL A 96 0.36 -4.68 12.29
C VAL A 96 0.20 -4.94 13.78
N LYS A 97 -1.03 -4.81 14.26
CA LYS A 97 -1.42 -5.21 15.60
C LYS A 97 -2.35 -6.42 15.49
N THR A 98 -1.93 -7.52 16.06
CA THR A 98 -2.65 -8.81 16.00
C THR A 98 -3.62 -8.93 17.16
N TYR A 99 -4.83 -9.38 16.88
CA TYR A 99 -5.84 -9.71 17.86
C TYR A 99 -6.27 -11.16 17.68
N HIS A 100 -6.19 -11.92 18.75
CA HIS A 100 -6.53 -13.33 18.84
C HIS A 100 -7.79 -13.52 19.71
N LEU A 101 -8.73 -14.34 19.25
CA LEU A 101 -9.95 -14.66 19.99
C LEU A 101 -9.70 -15.84 20.94
N ILE A 102 -9.48 -15.55 22.21
CA ILE A 102 -9.23 -16.54 23.26
C ILE A 102 -10.42 -16.57 24.22
N ASN A 103 -11.07 -17.72 24.40
CA ASN A 103 -12.24 -17.88 25.29
C ASN A 103 -13.34 -16.82 25.03
N ASN A 104 -13.64 -16.53 23.77
CA ASN A 104 -14.59 -15.49 23.32
C ASN A 104 -14.19 -14.05 23.71
N VAL A 105 -12.93 -13.81 24.05
CA VAL A 105 -12.40 -12.47 24.34
C VAL A 105 -11.28 -12.15 23.36
N TRP A 106 -11.35 -10.98 22.73
CA TRP A 106 -10.29 -10.48 21.89
C TRP A 106 -9.10 -10.02 22.72
N THR A 107 -7.98 -10.68 22.53
CA THR A 107 -6.73 -10.41 23.24
C THR A 107 -5.68 -9.92 22.25
N VAL A 108 -4.92 -8.90 22.62
CA VAL A 108 -3.79 -8.44 21.80
C VAL A 108 -2.67 -9.46 21.89
N ASP A 109 -2.21 -9.90 20.73
CA ASP A 109 -1.03 -10.75 20.64
C ASP A 109 0.26 -9.92 20.74
N THR A 110 1.32 -10.53 21.26
CA THR A 110 2.64 -9.90 21.41
C THR A 110 3.53 -10.07 20.20
N VAL A 111 3.14 -10.91 19.22
CA VAL A 111 3.90 -11.13 18.00
C VAL A 111 3.82 -9.88 17.12
N ASP A 112 4.97 -9.29 16.81
CA ASP A 112 5.07 -8.16 15.90
C ASP A 112 5.22 -8.65 14.45
N LEU A 113 4.16 -8.48 13.65
CA LEU A 113 4.12 -8.79 12.23
C LEU A 113 4.39 -7.56 11.35
N SER A 114 4.79 -6.45 11.96
CA SER A 114 5.12 -5.21 11.25
C SER A 114 6.27 -5.42 10.27
N ALA A 115 6.27 -4.64 9.19
CA ALA A 115 7.21 -4.81 8.09
C ALA A 115 7.60 -3.49 7.45
N ARG A 116 8.47 -3.58 6.46
CA ARG A 116 8.91 -2.45 5.64
C ARG A 116 8.17 -2.47 4.31
N ILE A 117 7.64 -1.32 3.93
CA ILE A 117 7.17 -1.08 2.57
C ILE A 117 8.39 -0.64 1.76
N PRO A 118 8.66 -1.27 0.60
CA PRO A 118 9.73 -0.81 -0.29
C PRO A 118 9.39 0.58 -0.85
N TYR A 119 10.40 1.28 -1.34
CA TYR A 119 10.24 2.60 -1.93
C TYR A 119 9.28 2.59 -3.12
N LEU A 120 8.24 3.41 -3.07
CA LEU A 120 7.17 3.45 -4.07
C LEU A 120 7.06 4.77 -4.83
N THR A 121 7.89 5.78 -4.51
CA THR A 121 7.77 7.11 -5.13
C THR A 121 7.89 7.06 -6.66
N PRO A 122 6.92 7.61 -7.41
CA PRO A 122 6.98 7.63 -8.86
C PRO A 122 8.05 8.58 -9.38
N LEU A 123 8.57 8.28 -10.57
CA LEU A 123 9.42 9.21 -11.32
C LEU A 123 8.58 10.36 -11.88
N GLY A 124 9.16 11.56 -11.96
CA GLY A 124 8.52 12.73 -12.55
C GLY A 124 8.06 13.77 -11.51
N SER A 125 7.31 14.76 -11.95
CA SER A 125 6.88 15.91 -11.16
C SER A 125 5.63 15.65 -10.31
N ASN A 126 4.74 14.77 -10.76
CA ASN A 126 3.57 14.36 -9.97
C ASN A 126 3.95 13.18 -9.09
N LYS A 127 3.93 13.39 -7.80
CA LYS A 127 4.30 12.40 -6.78
C LYS A 127 3.10 11.69 -6.17
N ALA A 128 1.88 12.20 -6.38
CA ALA A 128 0.69 11.59 -5.82
C ALA A 128 0.57 10.10 -6.17
N LEU A 129 0.41 9.29 -5.15
CA LEU A 129 0.34 7.82 -5.23
C LEU A 129 -1.06 7.32 -4.93
N LYS A 130 -1.44 6.28 -5.66
CA LYS A 130 -2.57 5.41 -5.36
C LYS A 130 -2.22 4.00 -5.79
N GLY A 131 -2.46 3.02 -4.92
CA GLY A 131 -2.13 1.64 -5.23
C GLY A 131 -2.66 0.67 -4.18
N GLU A 132 -2.14 -0.54 -4.25
CA GLU A 132 -2.39 -1.60 -3.27
C GLU A 132 -1.07 -2.15 -2.75
N ILE A 133 -1.05 -2.48 -1.46
CA ILE A 133 0.03 -3.18 -0.80
C ILE A 133 -0.49 -4.55 -0.40
N GLN A 134 0.18 -5.58 -0.90
CA GLN A 134 -0.04 -6.96 -0.47
C GLN A 134 1.08 -7.38 0.47
N ARG A 135 0.71 -7.97 1.60
CA ARG A 135 1.65 -8.42 2.60
C ARG A 135 1.32 -9.82 3.07
N GLU A 136 2.35 -10.67 3.12
CA GLU A 136 2.29 -11.98 3.76
C GLU A 136 2.48 -11.81 5.26
N LEU A 137 1.55 -12.36 6.04
CA LEU A 137 1.64 -12.46 7.49
C LEU A 137 1.92 -13.94 7.82
N PRO A 138 3.06 -14.25 8.42
CA PRO A 138 3.38 -15.62 8.80
C PRO A 138 2.39 -16.16 9.83
N ILE A 139 2.10 -17.44 9.76
CA ILE A 139 1.27 -18.17 10.72
C ILE A 139 2.20 -18.99 11.61
N ASP A 140 1.98 -18.93 12.92
CA ASP A 140 2.69 -19.81 13.85
C ASP A 140 2.14 -21.25 13.73
N VAL A 141 3.06 -22.21 13.58
CA VAL A 141 2.73 -23.64 13.54
C VAL A 141 2.19 -24.09 14.90
N GLY A 142 0.92 -24.36 14.98
CA GLY A 142 0.26 -24.78 16.23
C GLY A 142 -1.04 -24.04 16.51
N LEU A 143 -1.33 -22.99 15.75
CA LEU A 143 -2.60 -22.26 15.80
C LEU A 143 -3.60 -22.94 14.87
N VAL A 144 -4.31 -23.95 15.38
CA VAL A 144 -5.31 -24.70 14.60
C VAL A 144 -6.71 -24.23 14.97
N ASN A 145 -7.48 -23.78 13.96
CA ASN A 145 -8.86 -23.29 14.14
C ASN A 145 -8.98 -22.02 15.01
N ASP A 146 -7.88 -21.29 15.19
CA ASP A 146 -7.89 -20.04 15.92
C ASP A 146 -8.36 -18.87 15.04
N THR A 147 -9.03 -17.93 15.67
CA THR A 147 -9.63 -16.80 14.98
C THR A 147 -8.87 -15.52 15.27
N PHE A 148 -8.50 -14.79 14.23
CA PHE A 148 -7.74 -13.54 14.32
C PHE A 148 -8.45 -12.41 13.59
N TYR A 149 -8.10 -11.16 13.93
CA TYR A 149 -8.16 -9.99 13.07
C TYR A 149 -6.94 -9.12 13.31
N TYR A 150 -6.69 -8.22 12.39
CA TYR A 150 -5.52 -7.32 12.44
C TYR A 150 -5.99 -5.87 12.34
N GLU A 151 -5.31 -4.99 13.08
CA GLU A 151 -5.36 -3.56 12.88
C GLU A 151 -4.08 -3.13 12.17
N ILE A 152 -4.23 -2.39 11.09
CA ILE A 152 -3.12 -2.03 10.21
C ILE A 152 -3.11 -0.52 10.01
N PHE A 153 -1.93 0.08 10.06
CA PHE A 153 -1.67 1.45 9.65
C PHE A 153 -0.26 1.55 9.05
N ILE A 154 0.01 2.61 8.31
CA ILE A 154 1.32 2.84 7.69
C ILE A 154 1.87 4.19 8.11
N TYR A 155 3.20 4.33 8.04
CA TYR A 155 3.90 5.61 8.10
C TYR A 155 4.51 5.92 6.73
N ASP A 156 4.45 7.22 6.35
CA ASP A 156 5.26 7.75 5.27
C ASP A 156 6.68 8.10 5.75
N ARG A 157 7.53 8.63 4.86
CA ARG A 157 8.90 9.08 5.22
C ARG A 157 8.91 10.36 6.03
N SER A 158 7.88 11.17 5.93
CA SER A 158 7.67 12.37 6.76
C SER A 158 7.12 12.04 8.16
N LEU A 159 6.95 10.73 8.45
CA LEU A 159 6.44 10.17 9.71
C LEU A 159 4.97 10.51 10.00
N HIS A 160 4.20 10.85 8.98
CA HIS A 160 2.76 10.94 9.13
C HIS A 160 2.15 9.54 9.21
N GLN A 161 1.28 9.34 10.18
CA GLN A 161 0.55 8.10 10.34
C GLN A 161 -0.76 8.15 9.55
N SER A 162 -1.06 7.11 8.78
CA SER A 162 -2.35 6.92 8.14
C SER A 162 -3.48 6.69 9.17
N ASN A 163 -4.72 6.66 8.69
CA ASN A 163 -5.79 6.02 9.45
C ASN A 163 -5.48 4.54 9.71
N THR A 164 -6.08 3.98 10.76
CA THR A 164 -6.02 2.54 11.06
C THR A 164 -7.20 1.83 10.41
N VAL A 165 -6.94 0.70 9.74
CA VAL A 165 -7.97 -0.19 9.23
C VAL A 165 -7.98 -1.50 9.99
N LYS A 166 -9.18 -2.07 10.16
CA LYS A 166 -9.40 -3.38 10.75
C LYS A 166 -9.72 -4.38 9.65
N THR A 167 -9.09 -5.55 9.67
CA THR A 167 -9.42 -6.64 8.75
C THR A 167 -10.74 -7.32 9.12
N SER A 168 -11.29 -8.12 8.22
CA SER A 168 -12.25 -9.13 8.60
C SER A 168 -11.62 -10.17 9.54
N ASN A 169 -12.46 -10.87 10.31
CA ASN A 169 -12.01 -12.03 11.08
C ASN A 169 -11.60 -13.13 10.11
N ILE A 170 -10.52 -13.83 10.44
CA ILE A 170 -10.03 -14.99 9.69
C ILE A 170 -9.77 -16.16 10.63
N VAL A 171 -10.14 -17.36 10.21
CA VAL A 171 -9.85 -18.60 10.92
C VAL A 171 -8.67 -19.27 10.24
N ILE A 172 -7.65 -19.62 11.00
CA ILE A 172 -6.44 -20.30 10.51
C ILE A 172 -6.68 -21.81 10.51
N ASN A 173 -6.42 -22.44 9.36
CA ASN A 173 -6.51 -23.89 9.17
C ASN A 173 -5.10 -24.47 8.93
N SER A 174 -4.30 -24.59 9.99
CA SER A 174 -2.93 -25.11 9.91
C SER A 174 -2.82 -26.60 10.25
#